data_5076b27b25359e21fa585fb804ff32f2
#
_entry.id   5076b27b25359e21fa585fb804ff32f2
#
_cell.length_a   1.000
_cell.length_b   1.000
_cell.length_c   1.000
_cell.angle_alpha   90.00
_cell.angle_beta   90.00
_cell.angle_gamma   90.00
#
_symmetry.space_group_name_H-M   'P 1'
#
loop_
_entity.id
_entity.type
_entity.pdbx_description
1 polymer ?
#
loop_
_entity_poly.entity_id
_entity_poly.type
_entity_poly.pdbx_seq_one_letter_code
_entity_poly.pdbx_strand_id
1 'polypeptide(L)'
;MALKIGIAGPVGSGKTSLIESLTNILKNKYSLGIVTNDIYTTEDANYLKQHLDLDKNRIIGVETGGCPHTAIRDDISMNQRAVRELEEKFNPDIVFVESGRDNLSATFSYELIDYYMYIIDVAQGADIPRKKGAGLLFSDLLVVNKTDLASYVDVDLELMRRDV
;
A
#
# COMPACT_ATOMS: atom_id res chain seq x y z
N MET A 1 9.03 14.96 11.19
CA MET A 1 8.32 14.67 9.92
C MET A 1 8.56 13.21 9.60
N ALA A 2 7.51 12.42 9.50
CA ALA A 2 7.59 10.98 9.26
C ALA A 2 8.05 10.67 7.81
N LEU A 3 8.72 9.53 7.61
CA LEU A 3 8.89 8.95 6.28
C LEU A 3 7.55 8.34 5.84
N LYS A 4 6.95 8.85 4.77
CA LYS A 4 5.67 8.38 4.24
C LYS A 4 5.90 7.40 3.10
N ILE A 5 5.46 6.15 3.29
CA ILE A 5 5.60 5.07 2.32
C ILE A 5 4.23 4.73 1.74
N GLY A 6 4.03 5.03 0.47
CA GLY A 6 2.83 4.64 -0.28
C GLY A 6 2.92 3.19 -0.72
N ILE A 7 1.85 2.42 -0.50
CA ILE A 7 1.74 1.02 -0.93
C ILE A 7 0.49 0.88 -1.80
N ALA A 8 0.69 0.62 -3.08
CA ALA A 8 -0.39 0.40 -4.03
C ALA A 8 -0.27 -0.94 -4.76
N GLY A 9 -1.32 -1.33 -5.42
CA GLY A 9 -1.39 -2.57 -6.18
C GLY A 9 -2.82 -3.08 -6.31
N PRO A 10 -3.08 -4.00 -7.23
CA PRO A 10 -4.40 -4.54 -7.50
C PRO A 10 -5.07 -5.17 -6.27
N VAL A 11 -6.39 -5.28 -6.32
CA VAL A 11 -7.16 -5.99 -5.30
C VAL A 11 -6.64 -7.42 -5.17
N GLY A 12 -6.44 -7.87 -3.93
CA GLY A 12 -5.94 -9.20 -3.64
C GLY A 12 -4.43 -9.40 -3.81
N SER A 13 -3.66 -8.38 -4.22
CA SER A 13 -2.19 -8.50 -4.36
C SER A 13 -1.46 -8.67 -3.02
N GLY A 14 -2.11 -8.34 -1.88
CA GLY A 14 -1.55 -8.51 -0.54
C GLY A 14 -0.98 -7.22 0.07
N LYS A 15 -1.48 -6.05 -0.31
CA LYS A 15 -1.08 -4.75 0.27
C LYS A 15 -1.19 -4.74 1.79
N THR A 16 -2.37 -5.04 2.31
CA THR A 16 -2.66 -5.06 3.75
C THR A 16 -1.80 -6.08 4.50
N SER A 17 -1.60 -7.27 3.91
CA SER A 17 -0.71 -8.30 4.47
C SER A 17 0.76 -7.88 4.47
N LEU A 18 1.20 -7.11 3.47
CA LEU A 18 2.55 -6.53 3.45
C LEU A 18 2.72 -5.50 4.56
N ILE A 19 1.74 -4.61 4.74
CA ILE A 19 1.75 -3.61 5.83
C ILE A 19 1.78 -4.31 7.18
N GLU A 20 0.96 -5.35 7.39
CA GLU A 20 0.97 -6.15 8.61
C GLU A 20 2.35 -6.74 8.89
N SER A 21 2.96 -7.38 7.88
CA SER A 21 4.28 -8.00 8.00
C SER A 21 5.37 -6.97 8.29
N LEU A 22 5.40 -5.85 7.56
CA LEU A 22 6.35 -4.76 7.79
C LEU A 22 6.18 -4.15 9.18
N THR A 23 4.93 -3.94 9.62
CA THR A 23 4.64 -3.40 10.94
C THR A 23 5.16 -4.33 12.04
N ASN A 24 4.92 -5.63 11.94
CA ASN A 24 5.40 -6.61 12.92
C ASN A 24 6.93 -6.67 13.01
N ILE A 25 7.62 -6.46 11.89
CA ILE A 25 9.10 -6.44 11.87
C ILE A 25 9.64 -5.13 12.44
N LEU A 26 9.00 -4.00 12.14
CA LEU A 26 9.55 -2.66 12.38
C LEU A 26 9.11 -2.04 13.71
N LYS A 27 7.96 -2.44 14.28
CA LYS A 27 7.32 -1.81 15.46
C LYS A 27 8.22 -1.71 16.71
N ASN A 28 9.20 -2.61 16.84
CA ASN A 28 10.12 -2.60 17.97
C ASN A 28 11.32 -1.64 17.77
N LYS A 29 11.50 -1.11 16.56
CA LYS A 29 12.62 -0.21 16.21
C LYS A 29 12.14 1.20 15.86
N TYR A 30 10.92 1.32 15.32
CA TYR A 30 10.39 2.58 14.81
C TYR A 30 8.97 2.80 15.33
N SER A 31 8.63 4.06 15.58
CA SER A 31 7.27 4.51 15.84
C SER A 31 6.50 4.54 14.52
N LEU A 32 5.40 3.78 14.42
CA LEU A 32 4.69 3.57 13.17
C LEU A 32 3.30 4.21 13.21
N GLY A 33 2.81 4.63 12.04
CA GLY A 33 1.44 5.01 11.76
C GLY A 33 0.97 4.37 10.45
N ILE A 34 -0.35 4.16 10.30
CA ILE A 34 -0.94 3.52 9.12
C ILE A 34 -2.18 4.30 8.70
N VAL A 35 -2.27 4.60 7.41
CA VAL A 35 -3.47 5.13 6.75
C VAL A 35 -3.88 4.15 5.67
N THR A 36 -5.14 3.69 5.69
CA THR A 36 -5.71 2.85 4.63
C THR A 36 -6.82 3.60 3.90
N ASN A 37 -6.96 3.37 2.61
CA ASN A 37 -8.00 3.95 1.79
C ASN A 37 -8.96 2.88 1.27
N ASP A 38 -10.27 3.12 1.35
CA ASP A 38 -11.29 2.35 0.63
C ASP A 38 -12.44 3.29 0.20
N ILE A 39 -13.29 2.81 -0.71
CA ILE A 39 -14.38 3.61 -1.29
C ILE A 39 -15.50 3.82 -0.27
N TYR A 40 -15.96 2.76 0.38
CA TYR A 40 -17.15 2.74 1.23
C TYR A 40 -16.95 2.09 2.60
N THR A 41 -15.76 1.59 2.88
CA THR A 41 -15.51 0.83 4.11
C THR A 41 -14.18 1.21 4.75
N THR A 42 -14.03 0.89 6.02
CA THR A 42 -12.75 0.93 6.73
C THR A 42 -12.27 -0.49 7.05
N GLU A 43 -12.61 -1.46 6.20
CA GLU A 43 -12.40 -2.89 6.47
C GLU A 43 -10.92 -3.22 6.67
N ASP A 44 -10.05 -2.71 5.78
CA ASP A 44 -8.60 -2.91 5.91
C ASP A 44 -8.04 -2.29 7.20
N ALA A 45 -8.51 -1.08 7.57
CA ALA A 45 -8.13 -0.47 8.85
C ALA A 45 -8.62 -1.31 10.04
N ASN A 46 -9.84 -1.82 10.00
CA ASN A 46 -10.41 -2.65 11.05
C ASN A 46 -9.69 -4.00 11.17
N TYR A 47 -9.33 -4.60 10.03
CA TYR A 47 -8.51 -5.81 10.00
C TYR A 47 -7.17 -5.56 10.70
N LEU A 48 -6.44 -4.52 10.32
CA LEU A 48 -5.15 -4.20 10.92
C LEU A 48 -5.27 -3.88 12.43
N LYS A 49 -6.33 -3.17 12.84
CA LYS A 49 -6.62 -2.88 14.26
C LYS A 49 -6.86 -4.13 15.10
N GLN A 50 -7.32 -5.22 14.49
CA GLN A 50 -7.58 -6.49 15.18
C GLN A 50 -6.35 -7.40 15.21
N HIS A 51 -5.49 -7.35 14.19
CA HIS A 51 -4.39 -8.30 14.01
C HIS A 51 -3.02 -7.73 14.42
N LEU A 52 -2.86 -6.40 14.41
CA LEU A 52 -1.62 -5.77 14.84
C LEU A 52 -1.60 -5.51 16.35
N ASP A 53 -0.47 -5.84 16.96
CA ASP A 53 -0.10 -5.36 18.29
C ASP A 53 0.49 -3.93 18.15
N LEU A 54 -0.40 -2.99 17.82
CA LEU A 54 -0.15 -1.57 17.68
C LEU A 54 -1.34 -0.81 18.27
N ASP A 55 -1.11 0.37 18.87
CA ASP A 55 -2.21 1.22 19.34
C ASP A 55 -3.18 1.50 18.18
N LYS A 56 -4.45 1.15 18.37
CA LYS A 56 -5.50 1.27 17.34
C LYS A 56 -5.69 2.69 16.82
N ASN A 57 -5.34 3.71 17.63
CA ASN A 57 -5.38 5.10 17.21
C ASN A 57 -4.27 5.48 16.23
N ARG A 58 -3.28 4.61 16.02
CA ARG A 58 -2.23 4.76 15.02
C ARG A 58 -2.63 4.24 13.64
N ILE A 59 -3.87 3.75 13.51
CA ILE A 59 -4.42 3.19 12.27
C ILE A 59 -5.68 3.96 11.91
N ILE A 60 -5.63 4.73 10.83
CA ILE A 60 -6.73 5.56 10.34
C ILE A 60 -7.24 5.00 9.00
N GLY A 61 -8.52 4.68 8.94
CA GLY A 61 -9.21 4.35 7.68
C GLY A 61 -9.81 5.61 7.06
N VAL A 62 -9.54 5.84 5.79
CA VAL A 62 -10.10 6.94 5.00
C VAL A 62 -11.12 6.37 4.03
N GLU A 63 -12.40 6.77 4.18
CA GLU A 63 -13.46 6.48 3.23
C GLU A 63 -13.48 7.57 2.16
N THR A 64 -13.14 7.21 0.92
CA THR A 64 -12.96 8.19 -0.16
C THR A 64 -14.27 8.62 -0.81
N GLY A 65 -15.35 7.87 -0.62
CA GLY A 65 -16.71 8.15 -1.14
C GLY A 65 -16.83 8.15 -2.66
N GLY A 66 -15.73 7.92 -3.37
CA GLY A 66 -15.64 7.97 -4.83
C GLY A 66 -14.41 7.21 -5.33
N CYS A 67 -13.79 7.71 -6.39
CA CYS A 67 -12.60 7.07 -6.95
C CYS A 67 -11.41 7.14 -5.98
N PRO A 68 -10.89 6.00 -5.47
CA PRO A 68 -9.79 6.00 -4.51
C PRO A 68 -8.47 6.52 -5.09
N HIS A 69 -8.29 6.47 -6.42
CA HIS A 69 -7.12 7.04 -7.09
C HIS A 69 -7.06 8.57 -6.93
N THR A 70 -8.22 9.24 -6.98
CA THR A 70 -8.31 10.68 -6.76
C THR A 70 -7.79 11.04 -5.36
N ALA A 71 -8.16 10.27 -4.34
CA ALA A 71 -7.78 10.55 -2.95
C ALA A 71 -6.28 10.42 -2.65
N ILE A 72 -5.54 9.68 -3.47
CA ILE A 72 -4.09 9.52 -3.30
C ILE A 72 -3.25 10.31 -4.30
N ARG A 73 -3.88 10.88 -5.35
CA ARG A 73 -3.18 11.59 -6.44
C ARG A 73 -3.66 13.01 -6.66
N ASP A 74 -4.97 13.21 -6.88
CA ASP A 74 -5.51 14.49 -7.36
C ASP A 74 -6.05 15.37 -6.21
N ASP A 75 -6.84 14.81 -5.28
CA ASP A 75 -7.31 15.46 -4.07
C ASP A 75 -6.89 14.65 -2.84
N ILE A 76 -5.68 14.89 -2.41
CA ILE A 76 -5.05 14.17 -1.29
C ILE A 76 -5.42 14.73 0.08
N SER A 77 -6.33 15.70 0.17
CA SER A 77 -6.63 16.45 1.40
C SER A 77 -7.04 15.56 2.58
N MET A 78 -7.84 14.53 2.34
CA MET A 78 -8.28 13.58 3.38
C MET A 78 -7.09 12.76 3.92
N ASN A 79 -6.24 12.26 3.03
CA ASN A 79 -5.04 11.52 3.39
C ASN A 79 -4.02 12.39 4.11
N GLN A 80 -3.79 13.62 3.63
CA GLN A 80 -2.92 14.58 4.33
C GLN A 80 -3.41 14.90 5.74
N ARG A 81 -4.76 15.02 5.93
CA ARG A 81 -5.34 15.20 7.26
C ARG A 81 -5.05 14.01 8.16
N ALA A 82 -5.26 12.79 7.67
CA ALA A 82 -4.99 11.57 8.43
C ALA A 82 -3.51 11.45 8.82
N VAL A 83 -2.60 11.72 7.87
CA VAL A 83 -1.15 11.73 8.15
C VAL A 83 -0.78 12.78 9.21
N ARG A 84 -1.29 14.02 9.09
CA ARG A 84 -1.03 15.07 10.07
C ARG A 84 -1.57 14.70 11.46
N GLU A 85 -2.75 14.11 11.54
CA GLU A 85 -3.32 13.63 12.80
C GLU A 85 -2.39 12.62 13.49
N LEU A 86 -1.82 11.68 12.71
CA LEU A 86 -0.83 10.73 13.22
C LEU A 86 0.45 11.42 13.67
N GLU A 87 0.95 12.38 12.88
CA GLU A 87 2.18 13.13 13.20
C GLU A 87 2.00 13.96 14.48
N GLU A 88 0.88 14.66 14.64
CA GLU A 88 0.59 15.49 15.81
C GLU A 88 0.40 14.67 17.10
N LYS A 89 -0.27 13.52 17.01
CA LYS A 89 -0.57 12.68 18.18
C LYS A 89 0.59 11.78 18.61
N PHE A 90 1.33 11.25 17.65
CA PHE A 90 2.25 10.13 17.91
C PHE A 90 3.68 10.37 17.45
N ASN A 91 3.92 11.43 16.64
CA ASN A 91 5.23 11.71 16.02
C ASN A 91 5.91 10.44 15.47
N PRO A 92 5.26 9.71 14.53
CA PRO A 92 5.80 8.45 14.01
C PRO A 92 7.07 8.69 13.21
N ASP A 93 7.94 7.70 13.19
CA ASP A 93 9.11 7.66 12.29
C ASP A 93 8.69 7.33 10.86
N ILE A 94 7.71 6.41 10.71
CA ILE A 94 7.22 5.93 9.43
C ILE A 94 5.69 5.95 9.43
N VAL A 95 5.09 6.41 8.32
CA VAL A 95 3.66 6.27 8.04
C VAL A 95 3.48 5.47 6.74
N PHE A 96 2.79 4.32 6.82
CA PHE A 96 2.33 3.59 5.66
C PHE A 96 1.01 4.18 5.17
N VAL A 97 0.91 4.43 3.87
CA VAL A 97 -0.32 4.89 3.21
C VAL A 97 -0.72 3.85 2.16
N GLU A 98 -1.78 3.08 2.45
CA GLU A 98 -2.31 2.07 1.53
C GLU A 98 -3.26 2.71 0.53
N SER A 99 -3.10 2.39 -0.77
CA SER A 99 -4.10 2.74 -1.78
C SER A 99 -5.38 1.94 -1.57
N GLY A 100 -6.51 2.50 -1.96
CA GLY A 100 -7.77 1.77 -2.04
C GLY A 100 -7.77 0.73 -3.16
N ARG A 101 -8.95 0.34 -3.59
CA ARG A 101 -9.14 -0.59 -4.72
C ARG A 101 -8.45 -0.04 -5.95
N ASP A 102 -7.47 -0.78 -6.42
CA ASP A 102 -6.53 -0.33 -7.43
C ASP A 102 -6.56 -1.24 -8.66
N ASN A 103 -6.18 -0.67 -9.78
CA ASN A 103 -5.75 -1.35 -10.99
C ASN A 103 -4.31 -0.93 -11.31
N LEU A 104 -3.73 -1.37 -12.41
CA LEU A 104 -2.35 -1.07 -12.78
C LEU A 104 -2.04 0.42 -13.02
N SER A 105 -3.02 1.32 -12.90
CA SER A 105 -2.88 2.76 -13.18
C SER A 105 -2.75 3.65 -11.95
N ALA A 106 -2.94 3.13 -10.73
CA ALA A 106 -2.84 3.95 -9.54
C ALA A 106 -1.42 4.48 -9.34
N THR A 107 -1.36 5.75 -9.03
CA THR A 107 -0.12 6.45 -8.67
C THR A 107 -0.40 7.35 -7.48
N PHE A 108 0.61 7.57 -6.65
CA PHE A 108 0.53 8.52 -5.55
C PHE A 108 1.01 9.92 -5.98
N SER A 109 0.47 10.95 -5.33
CA SER A 109 1.07 12.28 -5.34
C SER A 109 2.35 12.28 -4.51
N TYR A 110 3.43 12.87 -5.03
CA TYR A 110 4.68 13.09 -4.28
C TYR A 110 4.54 14.08 -3.10
N GLU A 111 3.41 14.80 -3.02
CA GLU A 111 3.10 15.61 -1.84
C GLU A 111 2.56 14.76 -0.68
N LEU A 112 2.07 13.55 -0.97
CA LEU A 112 1.51 12.64 0.03
C LEU A 112 2.54 11.64 0.56
N ILE A 113 3.46 11.18 -0.29
CA ILE A 113 4.42 10.13 0.04
C ILE A 113 5.84 10.51 -0.34
N ASP A 114 6.81 9.90 0.33
CA ASP A 114 8.25 10.07 0.06
C ASP A 114 8.85 8.87 -0.68
N TYR A 115 8.23 7.68 -0.57
CA TYR A 115 8.66 6.44 -1.21
C TYR A 115 7.45 5.63 -1.68
N TYR A 116 7.51 5.08 -2.88
CA TYR A 116 6.40 4.38 -3.49
C TYR A 116 6.69 2.90 -3.74
N MET A 117 5.96 2.02 -3.08
CA MET A 117 5.99 0.57 -3.30
C MET A 117 4.76 0.13 -4.08
N TYR A 118 4.99 -0.61 -5.17
CA TYR A 118 3.90 -1.23 -5.92
C TYR A 118 3.96 -2.75 -5.74
N ILE A 119 2.82 -3.37 -5.42
CA ILE A 119 2.73 -4.82 -5.18
C ILE A 119 1.80 -5.47 -6.18
N ILE A 120 2.30 -6.50 -6.86
CA ILE A 120 1.54 -7.41 -7.71
C ILE A 120 1.66 -8.83 -7.17
N ASP A 121 0.85 -9.76 -7.64
CA ASP A 121 1.01 -11.18 -7.31
C ASP A 121 1.06 -12.06 -8.56
N VAL A 122 1.63 -13.25 -8.41
CA VAL A 122 1.83 -14.18 -9.53
C VAL A 122 0.52 -14.68 -10.14
N ALA A 123 -0.59 -14.72 -9.38
CA ALA A 123 -1.88 -15.19 -9.87
C ALA A 123 -2.54 -14.20 -10.85
N GLN A 124 -2.02 -12.98 -10.96
CA GLN A 124 -2.49 -11.97 -11.92
C GLN A 124 -1.92 -12.17 -13.33
N GLY A 125 -0.94 -13.05 -13.49
CA GLY A 125 -0.33 -13.42 -14.77
C GLY A 125 1.11 -12.91 -14.93
N ALA A 126 1.92 -13.71 -15.63
CA ALA A 126 3.34 -13.42 -15.88
C ALA A 126 3.59 -12.17 -16.73
N ASP A 127 2.60 -11.72 -17.47
CA ASP A 127 2.71 -10.60 -18.40
C ASP A 127 2.43 -9.22 -17.76
N ILE A 128 2.05 -9.18 -16.47
CA ILE A 128 1.78 -7.93 -15.76
C ILE A 128 2.99 -6.99 -15.77
N PRO A 129 4.22 -7.42 -15.44
CA PRO A 129 5.38 -6.54 -15.51
C PRO A 129 5.58 -5.92 -16.90
N ARG A 130 5.43 -6.71 -17.96
CA ARG A 130 5.59 -6.27 -19.35
C ARG A 130 4.52 -5.28 -19.80
N LYS A 131 3.30 -5.38 -19.27
CA LYS A 131 2.20 -4.43 -19.58
C LYS A 131 2.41 -3.03 -19.04
N LYS A 132 3.31 -2.85 -18.07
CA LYS A 132 3.83 -1.57 -17.57
C LYS A 132 2.74 -0.52 -17.34
N GLY A 133 1.80 -0.78 -16.42
CA GLY A 133 0.87 0.25 -15.97
C GLY A 133 1.57 1.38 -15.21
N ALA A 134 0.95 2.56 -15.14
CA ALA A 134 1.52 3.74 -14.49
C ALA A 134 1.95 3.46 -13.04
N GLY A 135 1.18 2.66 -12.29
CA GLY A 135 1.53 2.27 -10.92
C GLY A 135 2.89 1.61 -10.83
N LEU A 136 3.20 0.71 -11.75
CA LEU A 136 4.47 0.00 -11.80
C LEU A 136 5.60 0.91 -12.27
N LEU A 137 5.37 1.72 -13.32
CA LEU A 137 6.40 2.58 -13.93
C LEU A 137 6.90 3.68 -12.99
N PHE A 138 6.04 4.18 -12.10
CA PHE A 138 6.38 5.26 -11.17
C PHE A 138 6.74 4.79 -9.77
N SER A 139 6.73 3.48 -9.51
CA SER A 139 7.13 2.95 -8.21
C SER A 139 8.65 2.93 -8.05
N ASP A 140 9.10 3.21 -6.80
CA ASP A 140 10.50 3.08 -6.41
C ASP A 140 10.87 1.62 -6.16
N LEU A 141 9.87 0.80 -5.78
CA LEU A 141 10.04 -0.63 -5.52
C LEU A 141 8.83 -1.42 -6.02
N LEU A 142 9.08 -2.43 -6.87
CA LEU A 142 8.10 -3.44 -7.23
C LEU A 142 8.25 -4.67 -6.34
N VAL A 143 7.15 -5.10 -5.73
CA VAL A 143 7.06 -6.35 -4.97
C VAL A 143 6.23 -7.36 -5.74
N VAL A 144 6.79 -8.53 -6.02
CA VAL A 144 6.07 -9.67 -6.58
C VAL A 144 5.73 -10.63 -5.43
N ASN A 145 4.45 -10.72 -5.11
CA ASN A 145 3.94 -11.49 -3.96
C ASN A 145 3.41 -12.86 -4.38
N LYS A 146 3.14 -13.71 -3.39
CA LYS A 146 2.57 -15.07 -3.53
C LYS A 146 3.39 -15.95 -4.46
N THR A 147 4.71 -15.81 -4.43
CA THR A 147 5.64 -16.55 -5.32
C THR A 147 5.58 -18.06 -5.10
N ASP A 148 5.11 -18.50 -3.94
CA ASP A 148 4.79 -19.89 -3.63
C ASP A 148 3.70 -20.49 -4.53
N LEU A 149 2.82 -19.66 -5.08
CA LEU A 149 1.75 -20.07 -6.00
C LEU A 149 2.22 -20.16 -7.46
N ALA A 150 3.43 -19.72 -7.82
CA ALA A 150 3.87 -19.60 -9.20
C ALA A 150 3.74 -20.91 -9.99
N SER A 151 4.08 -22.06 -9.38
CA SER A 151 3.96 -23.39 -9.99
C SER A 151 2.50 -23.83 -10.20
N TYR A 152 1.56 -23.33 -9.41
CA TYR A 152 0.13 -23.67 -9.53
C TYR A 152 -0.59 -22.85 -10.59
N VAL A 153 -0.05 -21.68 -10.95
CA VAL A 153 -0.62 -20.75 -11.93
C VAL A 153 0.22 -20.69 -13.22
N ASP A 154 1.18 -21.61 -13.37
CA ASP A 154 2.05 -21.72 -14.53
C ASP A 154 2.79 -20.41 -14.88
N VAL A 155 3.36 -19.76 -13.85
CA VAL A 155 4.08 -18.50 -13.97
C VAL A 155 5.57 -18.72 -13.79
N ASP A 156 6.37 -18.28 -14.77
CA ASP A 156 7.81 -18.21 -14.70
C ASP A 156 8.27 -16.92 -14.01
N LEU A 157 8.81 -17.04 -12.81
CA LEU A 157 9.30 -15.91 -12.01
C LEU A 157 10.51 -15.22 -12.64
N GLU A 158 11.37 -15.97 -13.33
CA GLU A 158 12.53 -15.39 -14.03
C GLU A 158 12.09 -14.56 -15.22
N LEU A 159 11.03 -14.98 -15.92
CA LEU A 159 10.40 -14.19 -16.96
C LEU A 159 9.84 -12.88 -16.38
N MET A 160 9.08 -12.96 -15.30
CA MET A 160 8.55 -11.75 -14.63
C MET A 160 9.67 -10.78 -14.23
N ARG A 161 10.74 -11.31 -13.64
CA ARG A 161 11.90 -10.52 -13.21
C ARG A 161 12.62 -9.81 -14.36
N ARG A 162 12.71 -10.47 -15.52
CA ARG A 162 13.35 -9.89 -16.71
C ARG A 162 12.48 -8.82 -17.36
N ASP A 163 11.15 -8.93 -17.23
CA ASP A 163 10.18 -8.04 -17.88
C ASP A 163 9.90 -6.74 -17.06
N VAL A 164 10.44 -6.61 -15.83
CA VAL A 164 10.45 -5.39 -15.03
C VAL A 164 11.48 -4.42 -15.57
#